data_acb5c00b599966fb58061d128491a338
#
_entry.id   acb5c00b599966fb58061d128491a338
#
_cell.length_a   1.000
_cell.length_b   1.000
_cell.length_c   1.000
_cell.angle_alpha   90.00
_cell.angle_beta   90.00
_cell.angle_gamma   90.00
#
_symmetry.space_group_name_H-M   'P 1'
#
loop_
_entity.id
_entity.type
_entity.pdbx_description
1 polymer ?
#
loop_
_entity_poly.entity_id
_entity_poly.type
_entity_poly.pdbx_seq_one_letter_code
_entity_poly.pdbx_strand_id
1 'polypeptide(L)'
;ICGARYKKRVGDTQDIVFDLEDTTMVYIIKKDGTKEEFDAQKIVRAVNKSAQRILYTFSQQEIDFICKFATEHVYSLGKTEIPISDMHNIVEGALEKVNPAVAKSYRDYRNYKTDFIHMMDEVYTKSQSIRYIGDKSNANTDSALVATKRSLIFNELNKELYRKFFMNRNELQACKDGYIYIHDQSARLDTMNCCLFDVGNVLKGGFEMGNVWYNEPKTLDTAFDVMGDIVLSTAAQQYGGFTVPEVDKILAPYAQKSYDYYVKEFLKYTDASWEGAQEKAIEYAIDKVRRECDQGWQGIEYKLNTVGSSRGDYPFVTVTLGLGTSMFEKMISISLLEVHKNGQGKKGHKKPVLFPKIVFLYDKAIHGEGGIAEDVFEAGLDCSSKTMYPDWLSLT
;
A
#
# COMPACT_ATOMS: atom_id res chain seq x y z
N ILE A 1 17.66 44.99 28.87
CA ILE A 1 18.16 45.67 30.08
C ILE A 1 17.99 44.68 31.23
N CYS A 2 19.03 43.91 31.55
CA CYS A 2 19.23 43.31 32.86
C CYS A 2 20.66 42.76 32.89
N GLY A 3 21.61 43.62 33.19
CA GLY A 3 22.95 43.24 33.60
C GLY A 3 22.90 42.75 35.05
N ALA A 4 23.02 41.46 35.26
CA ALA A 4 23.16 40.91 36.62
C ALA A 4 24.63 41.01 37.05
N ARG A 5 24.95 42.01 37.88
CA ARG A 5 26.21 42.05 38.62
C ARG A 5 26.16 41.02 39.74
N TYR A 6 26.98 39.98 39.67
CA TYR A 6 27.23 39.12 40.81
C TYR A 6 28.44 39.64 41.61
N LYS A 7 28.20 40.16 42.80
CA LYS A 7 29.24 40.39 43.82
C LYS A 7 29.20 39.19 44.80
N LYS A 8 30.24 38.37 44.79
CA LYS A 8 30.48 37.38 45.86
C LYS A 8 31.51 38.01 46.81
N ARG A 9 31.10 38.31 48.05
CA ARG A 9 32.05 38.59 49.16
C ARG A 9 32.61 37.28 49.67
N VAL A 10 33.91 37.10 49.59
CA VAL A 10 34.67 36.12 50.39
C VAL A 10 35.68 36.94 51.13
N GLY A 11 35.74 36.72 52.46
CA GLY A 11 36.58 37.50 53.36
C GLY A 11 38.07 37.40 53.08
N ASP A 12 38.70 38.49 53.36
CA ASP A 12 40.14 38.80 53.43
C ASP A 12 41.08 38.13 52.41
N THR A 13 41.57 39.02 51.56
CA THR A 13 42.75 39.12 50.72
C THR A 13 42.53 39.04 49.23
N GLN A 14 42.71 40.25 48.61
CA GLN A 14 42.87 40.57 47.20
C GLN A 14 41.63 40.35 46.30
N ASP A 15 40.93 41.48 46.02
CA ASP A 15 40.00 41.62 44.90
C ASP A 15 40.74 41.39 43.58
N ILE A 16 40.57 40.24 42.97
CA ILE A 16 40.86 40.11 41.53
C ILE A 16 39.63 40.63 40.79
N VAL A 17 39.69 41.88 40.39
CA VAL A 17 38.75 42.50 39.47
C VAL A 17 39.10 41.97 38.08
N PHE A 18 38.32 41.04 37.58
CA PHE A 18 38.28 40.80 36.13
C PHE A 18 37.48 41.94 35.52
N ASP A 19 38.18 42.92 34.92
CA ASP A 19 37.59 43.88 34.01
C ASP A 19 37.11 43.11 32.77
N LEU A 20 35.82 42.87 32.70
CA LEU A 20 35.12 42.40 31.51
C LEU A 20 34.65 43.62 30.71
N GLU A 21 35.60 44.43 30.24
CA GLU A 21 35.39 45.37 29.14
C GLU A 21 35.75 44.63 27.84
N ASP A 22 34.74 44.39 27.04
CA ASP A 22 34.57 43.82 25.71
C ASP A 22 33.89 42.43 25.76
N THR A 23 32.62 42.42 26.15
CA THR A 23 31.77 41.26 25.82
C THR A 23 31.43 41.29 24.33
N THR A 24 32.31 40.71 23.53
CA THR A 24 32.04 40.45 22.11
C THR A 24 30.74 39.69 22.01
N MET A 25 29.70 40.27 21.41
CA MET A 25 28.43 39.56 21.21
C MET A 25 28.66 38.33 20.36
N VAL A 26 28.25 37.17 20.88
CA VAL A 26 28.35 35.89 20.16
C VAL A 26 27.00 35.54 19.57
N TYR A 27 26.99 35.20 18.29
CA TYR A 27 25.82 34.80 17.55
C TYR A 27 25.85 33.31 17.21
N ILE A 28 24.72 32.65 17.37
CA ILE A 28 24.53 31.26 16.95
C ILE A 28 23.91 31.26 15.55
N ILE A 29 24.60 30.61 14.61
CA ILE A 29 24.12 30.45 13.25
C ILE A 29 23.26 29.16 13.18
N LYS A 30 21.98 29.33 12.89
CA LYS A 30 21.05 28.20 12.72
C LYS A 30 21.24 27.49 11.38
N LYS A 31 20.62 26.30 11.22
CA LYS A 31 20.70 25.51 9.98
C LYS A 31 20.17 26.27 8.74
N ASP A 32 19.21 27.16 8.93
CA ASP A 32 18.64 28.03 7.89
C ASP A 32 19.44 29.28 7.58
N GLY A 33 20.61 29.43 8.22
CA GLY A 33 21.48 30.58 8.08
C GLY A 33 21.09 31.81 8.94
N THR A 34 19.98 31.73 9.69
CA THR A 34 19.58 32.82 10.58
C THR A 34 20.55 32.96 11.77
N LYS A 35 20.82 34.21 12.17
CA LYS A 35 21.68 34.52 13.30
C LYS A 35 20.84 34.88 14.52
N GLU A 36 21.19 34.30 15.63
CA GLU A 36 20.55 34.56 16.92
C GLU A 36 21.59 34.76 18.01
N GLU A 37 21.39 35.77 18.86
CA GLU A 37 22.27 36.03 19.98
C GLU A 37 22.31 34.83 20.93
N PHE A 38 23.51 34.53 21.45
CA PHE A 38 23.71 33.45 22.41
C PHE A 38 22.92 33.72 23.70
N ASP A 39 22.07 32.78 24.07
CA ASP A 39 21.22 32.80 25.26
C ASP A 39 21.32 31.47 26.02
N ALA A 40 21.96 31.52 27.18
CA ALA A 40 22.11 30.35 28.04
C ALA A 40 20.75 29.76 28.52
N GLN A 41 19.69 30.58 28.59
CA GLN A 41 18.36 30.09 28.97
C GLN A 41 17.76 29.17 27.93
N LYS A 42 18.16 29.29 26.66
CA LYS A 42 17.75 28.31 25.61
C LYS A 42 18.37 26.95 25.84
N ILE A 43 19.58 26.89 26.37
CA ILE A 43 20.25 25.64 26.75
C ILE A 43 19.45 24.97 27.86
N VAL A 44 19.09 25.72 28.92
CA VAL A 44 18.30 25.22 30.04
C VAL A 44 16.99 24.57 29.56
N ARG A 45 16.28 25.25 28.67
CA ARG A 45 15.04 24.71 28.09
C ARG A 45 15.27 23.44 27.28
N ALA A 46 16.34 23.36 26.50
CA ALA A 46 16.66 22.20 25.69
C ALA A 46 17.06 20.97 26.52
N VAL A 47 17.93 21.19 27.53
CA VAL A 47 18.39 20.09 28.39
C VAL A 47 17.28 19.55 29.30
N ASN A 48 16.42 20.42 29.83
CA ASN A 48 15.25 20.01 30.62
C ASN A 48 14.25 19.16 29.79
N LYS A 49 14.00 19.51 28.53
CA LYS A 49 13.18 18.66 27.64
C LYS A 49 13.79 17.27 27.41
N SER A 50 15.12 17.16 27.35
CA SER A 50 15.80 15.88 27.18
C SER A 50 15.80 15.05 28.45
N ALA A 51 15.93 15.68 29.62
CA ALA A 51 15.81 15.05 30.93
C ALA A 51 14.39 14.52 31.17
N GLN A 52 13.35 15.29 30.83
CA GLN A 52 11.95 14.87 30.98
C GLN A 52 11.63 13.60 30.19
N ARG A 53 12.26 13.38 29.01
CA ARG A 53 12.04 12.16 28.21
C ARG A 53 12.48 10.87 28.90
N ILE A 54 13.42 10.98 29.84
CA ILE A 54 13.92 9.85 30.64
C ILE A 54 13.52 9.98 32.12
N LEU A 55 12.52 10.82 32.39
CA LEU A 55 11.97 11.06 33.73
C LEU A 55 13.05 11.54 34.74
N TYR A 56 14.02 12.30 34.27
CA TYR A 56 15.07 12.90 35.09
C TYR A 56 14.77 14.39 35.33
N THR A 57 15.07 14.86 36.56
CA THR A 57 14.93 16.26 36.94
C THR A 57 16.28 16.78 37.44
N PHE A 58 16.81 17.81 36.81
CA PHE A 58 18.04 18.43 37.24
C PHE A 58 17.88 19.23 38.56
N SER A 59 18.87 19.12 39.41
CA SER A 59 19.06 20.07 40.51
C SER A 59 19.51 21.42 40.00
N GLN A 60 19.34 22.49 40.83
CA GLN A 60 19.81 23.79 40.48
C GLN A 60 21.34 23.85 40.24
N GLN A 61 22.10 23.09 41.03
CA GLN A 61 23.57 23.00 40.90
C GLN A 61 24.00 22.43 39.55
N GLU A 62 23.28 21.39 39.08
CA GLU A 62 23.54 20.78 37.75
C GLU A 62 23.22 21.74 36.61
N ILE A 63 22.11 22.48 36.70
CA ILE A 63 21.74 23.49 35.70
C ILE A 63 22.81 24.60 35.68
N ASP A 64 23.22 25.10 36.84
CA ASP A 64 24.26 26.12 36.94
C ASP A 64 25.58 25.65 36.34
N PHE A 65 25.97 24.41 36.59
CA PHE A 65 27.16 23.79 35.97
C PHE A 65 27.05 23.74 34.46
N ILE A 66 25.93 23.24 33.91
CA ILE A 66 25.72 23.14 32.45
C ILE A 66 25.79 24.51 31.80
N CYS A 67 25.13 25.50 32.38
CA CYS A 67 25.17 26.89 31.88
C CYS A 67 26.56 27.46 31.91
N LYS A 68 27.27 27.32 33.03
CA LYS A 68 28.64 27.80 33.20
C LYS A 68 29.59 27.16 32.20
N PHE A 69 29.56 25.83 32.12
CA PHE A 69 30.38 25.06 31.18
C PHE A 69 30.15 25.50 29.73
N ALA A 70 28.88 25.59 29.29
CA ALA A 70 28.56 26.01 27.95
C ALA A 70 28.98 27.45 27.65
N THR A 71 28.77 28.38 28.59
CA THR A 71 29.15 29.78 28.44
C THR A 71 30.66 29.91 28.33
N GLU A 72 31.43 29.27 29.23
CA GLU A 72 32.89 29.29 29.20
C GLU A 72 33.46 28.76 27.89
N HIS A 73 32.91 27.65 27.39
CA HIS A 73 33.33 27.08 26.09
C HIS A 73 33.00 27.97 24.92
N VAL A 74 31.81 28.57 24.88
CA VAL A 74 31.38 29.48 23.82
C VAL A 74 32.36 30.66 23.71
N TYR A 75 32.70 31.30 24.83
CA TYR A 75 33.63 32.42 24.83
C TYR A 75 35.09 32.01 24.60
N SER A 76 35.49 30.79 25.05
CA SER A 76 36.85 30.30 24.83
C SER A 76 37.17 30.04 23.34
N LEU A 77 36.14 29.85 22.49
CA LEU A 77 36.33 29.72 21.05
C LEU A 77 36.84 30.97 20.37
N GLY A 78 36.70 32.15 20.99
CA GLY A 78 37.13 33.44 20.43
C GLY A 78 36.45 33.83 19.12
N LYS A 79 35.26 33.23 18.85
CA LYS A 79 34.49 33.46 17.62
C LYS A 79 33.26 34.32 17.91
N THR A 80 32.94 35.22 17.01
CA THR A 80 31.71 36.02 17.06
C THR A 80 30.50 35.28 16.51
N GLU A 81 30.73 34.20 15.72
CA GLU A 81 29.69 33.37 15.09
C GLU A 81 30.01 31.90 15.31
N ILE A 82 29.08 31.16 15.88
CA ILE A 82 29.21 29.74 16.19
C ILE A 82 28.08 28.97 15.49
N PRO A 83 28.41 27.97 14.68
CA PRO A 83 27.39 27.07 14.11
C PRO A 83 26.59 26.34 15.19
N ILE A 84 25.31 26.15 14.97
CA ILE A 84 24.44 25.40 15.91
C ILE A 84 24.92 23.96 16.15
N SER A 85 25.64 23.37 15.21
CA SER A 85 26.28 22.05 15.37
C SER A 85 27.31 22.03 16.51
N ASP A 86 28.16 23.08 16.55
CA ASP A 86 29.20 23.23 17.58
C ASP A 86 28.56 23.51 18.93
N MET A 87 27.51 24.32 18.95
CA MET A 87 26.71 24.56 20.16
C MET A 87 26.12 23.26 20.71
N HIS A 88 25.60 22.40 19.86
CA HIS A 88 25.08 21.09 20.27
C HIS A 88 26.17 20.20 20.90
N ASN A 89 27.39 20.22 20.34
CA ASN A 89 28.51 19.43 20.86
C ASN A 89 28.94 19.94 22.24
N ILE A 90 28.97 21.28 22.45
CA ILE A 90 29.28 21.89 23.73
C ILE A 90 28.24 21.47 24.79
N VAL A 91 26.95 21.57 24.48
CA VAL A 91 25.88 21.17 25.41
C VAL A 91 25.92 19.69 25.72
N GLU A 92 26.17 18.84 24.73
CA GLU A 92 26.32 17.40 24.92
C GLU A 92 27.51 17.09 25.83
N GLY A 93 28.65 17.75 25.64
CA GLY A 93 29.82 17.60 26.50
C GLY A 93 29.58 18.04 27.96
N ALA A 94 28.75 19.07 28.19
CA ALA A 94 28.31 19.45 29.53
C ALA A 94 27.42 18.39 30.16
N LEU A 95 26.47 17.84 29.39
CA LEU A 95 25.54 16.79 29.86
C LEU A 95 26.25 15.48 30.17
N GLU A 96 27.25 15.07 29.39
CA GLU A 96 28.05 13.86 29.67
C GLU A 96 28.75 13.93 31.04
N LYS A 97 29.12 15.12 31.48
CA LYS A 97 29.76 15.31 32.81
C LYS A 97 28.76 15.32 33.95
N VAL A 98 27.49 15.65 33.69
CA VAL A 98 26.44 15.72 34.72
C VAL A 98 25.62 14.43 34.78
N ASN A 99 25.12 13.98 33.63
CA ASN A 99 24.32 12.76 33.51
C ASN A 99 24.41 12.18 32.10
N PRO A 100 25.19 11.10 31.89
CA PRO A 100 25.35 10.49 30.57
C PRO A 100 24.04 9.96 29.95
N ALA A 101 23.05 9.57 30.77
CA ALA A 101 21.76 9.13 30.24
C ALA A 101 20.97 10.30 29.62
N VAL A 102 21.04 11.49 30.22
CA VAL A 102 20.45 12.71 29.64
C VAL A 102 21.22 13.16 28.41
N ALA A 103 22.54 13.05 28.40
CA ALA A 103 23.36 13.33 27.23
C ALA A 103 22.96 12.44 26.04
N LYS A 104 22.78 11.15 26.31
CA LYS A 104 22.28 10.19 25.30
C LYS A 104 20.88 10.58 24.78
N SER A 105 19.94 10.91 25.67
CA SER A 105 18.60 11.38 25.30
C SER A 105 18.63 12.63 24.42
N TYR A 106 19.55 13.57 24.75
CA TYR A 106 19.74 14.80 23.97
C TYR A 106 20.30 14.52 22.58
N ARG A 107 21.30 13.64 22.46
CA ARG A 107 21.92 13.18 21.21
C ARG A 107 20.91 12.43 20.33
N ASP A 108 20.20 11.49 20.92
CA ASP A 108 19.22 10.65 20.20
C ASP A 108 18.11 11.52 19.61
N TYR A 109 17.61 12.50 20.33
CA TYR A 109 16.59 13.42 19.82
C TYR A 109 17.13 14.33 18.69
N ARG A 110 18.36 14.81 18.82
CA ARG A 110 19.01 15.61 17.76
C ARG A 110 19.17 14.78 16.48
N ASN A 111 19.64 13.55 16.62
CA ASN A 111 19.83 12.64 15.50
C ASN A 111 18.48 12.29 14.86
N TYR A 112 17.48 11.94 15.69
CA TYR A 112 16.12 11.69 15.22
C TYR A 112 15.56 12.83 14.38
N LYS A 113 15.71 14.08 14.84
CA LYS A 113 15.24 15.25 14.10
C LYS A 113 15.98 15.43 12.77
N THR A 114 17.28 15.19 12.75
CA THR A 114 18.09 15.27 11.52
C THR A 114 17.67 14.16 10.54
N ASP A 115 17.56 12.93 11.01
CA ASP A 115 17.13 11.78 10.21
C ASP A 115 15.70 11.97 9.67
N PHE A 116 14.81 12.60 10.46
CA PHE A 116 13.45 12.89 10.01
C PHE A 116 13.44 13.93 8.87
N ILE A 117 14.29 14.97 8.96
CA ILE A 117 14.42 15.96 7.88
C ILE A 117 14.92 15.28 6.60
N HIS A 118 15.97 14.44 6.69
CA HIS A 118 16.47 13.71 5.52
C HIS A 118 15.40 12.80 4.90
N MET A 119 14.63 12.09 5.74
CA MET A 119 13.51 11.27 5.28
C MET A 119 12.49 12.10 4.50
N MET A 120 12.13 13.29 5.00
CA MET A 120 11.19 14.17 4.32
C MET A 120 11.75 14.77 3.02
N ASP A 121 13.04 15.04 2.96
CA ASP A 121 13.71 15.49 1.73
C ASP A 121 13.71 14.37 0.67
N GLU A 122 13.92 13.12 1.05
CA GLU A 122 13.79 11.95 0.16
C GLU A 122 12.36 11.82 -0.37
N VAL A 123 11.35 11.89 0.51
CA VAL A 123 9.93 11.85 0.12
C VAL A 123 9.61 13.01 -0.83
N TYR A 124 10.09 14.22 -0.54
CA TYR A 124 9.87 15.38 -1.40
C TYR A 124 10.48 15.18 -2.80
N THR A 125 11.72 14.74 -2.87
CA THR A 125 12.44 14.51 -4.14
C THR A 125 11.73 13.44 -4.99
N LYS A 126 11.35 12.33 -4.38
CA LYS A 126 10.57 11.28 -5.02
C LYS A 126 9.20 11.78 -5.49
N SER A 127 8.53 12.58 -4.65
CA SER A 127 7.24 13.18 -5.00
C SER A 127 7.31 14.07 -6.24
N GLN A 128 8.39 14.85 -6.39
CA GLN A 128 8.59 15.65 -7.60
C GLN A 128 8.79 14.77 -8.84
N SER A 129 9.60 13.71 -8.73
CA SER A 129 9.79 12.75 -9.82
C SER A 129 8.45 12.12 -10.24
N ILE A 130 7.64 11.63 -9.29
CA ILE A 130 6.32 11.05 -9.56
C ILE A 130 5.38 12.05 -10.25
N ARG A 131 5.37 13.31 -9.80
CA ARG A 131 4.50 14.36 -10.38
C ARG A 131 4.81 14.64 -11.85
N TYR A 132 6.07 14.66 -12.24
CA TYR A 132 6.50 15.08 -13.56
C TYR A 132 6.73 13.91 -14.52
N ILE A 133 7.31 12.82 -14.05
CA ILE A 133 7.73 11.67 -14.89
C ILE A 133 6.72 10.54 -14.76
N GLY A 134 6.11 10.35 -13.59
CA GLY A 134 5.29 9.20 -13.25
C GLY A 134 6.14 8.01 -12.80
N ASP A 135 5.49 6.88 -12.62
CA ASP A 135 6.13 5.60 -12.30
C ASP A 135 5.54 4.52 -13.23
N LYS A 136 6.39 3.74 -13.88
CA LYS A 136 6.02 2.67 -14.81
C LYS A 136 6.45 1.30 -14.30
N SER A 137 6.83 1.18 -13.04
CA SER A 137 7.32 -0.06 -12.45
C SER A 137 6.23 -1.12 -12.27
N ASN A 138 4.97 -0.72 -12.21
CA ASN A 138 3.82 -1.59 -12.04
C ASN A 138 2.91 -1.59 -13.26
N ALA A 139 2.57 -2.79 -13.75
CA ALA A 139 1.69 -2.97 -14.92
C ALA A 139 0.23 -2.57 -14.65
N ASN A 140 -0.21 -2.61 -13.38
CA ASN A 140 -1.58 -2.25 -12.97
C ASN A 140 -1.75 -0.76 -12.62
N THR A 141 -0.75 0.08 -12.89
CA THR A 141 -0.83 1.51 -12.62
C THR A 141 -0.71 2.33 -13.90
N ASP A 142 -1.55 3.35 -14.03
CA ASP A 142 -1.41 4.38 -15.06
C ASP A 142 -0.96 5.69 -14.41
N SER A 143 0.32 5.98 -14.49
CA SER A 143 0.93 7.17 -13.88
C SER A 143 0.48 8.49 -14.49
N ALA A 144 -0.27 8.48 -15.59
CA ALA A 144 -0.91 9.68 -16.13
C ALA A 144 -2.10 10.14 -15.27
N LEU A 145 -2.74 9.23 -14.55
CA LEU A 145 -3.89 9.53 -13.71
C LEU A 145 -3.49 10.28 -12.43
N VAL A 146 -4.29 11.28 -12.06
CA VAL A 146 -4.09 12.08 -10.83
C VAL A 146 -4.18 11.20 -9.58
N ALA A 147 -5.13 10.27 -9.54
CA ALA A 147 -5.30 9.34 -8.42
C ALA A 147 -4.07 8.47 -8.23
N THR A 148 -3.50 7.93 -9.30
CA THR A 148 -2.26 7.14 -9.28
C THR A 148 -1.09 7.95 -8.72
N LYS A 149 -0.87 9.16 -9.22
CA LYS A 149 0.21 10.02 -8.72
C LYS A 149 0.08 10.30 -7.22
N ARG A 150 -1.13 10.58 -6.75
CA ARG A 150 -1.41 10.79 -5.34
C ARG A 150 -1.06 9.55 -4.49
N SER A 151 -1.49 8.38 -4.93
CA SER A 151 -1.20 7.11 -4.24
C SER A 151 0.28 6.78 -4.23
N LEU A 152 0.99 6.97 -5.33
CA LEU A 152 2.44 6.74 -5.41
C LEU A 152 3.21 7.64 -4.43
N ILE A 153 2.83 8.91 -4.29
CA ILE A 153 3.44 9.82 -3.32
C ILE A 153 3.15 9.35 -1.88
N PHE A 154 1.92 8.93 -1.60
CA PHE A 154 1.55 8.39 -0.29
C PHE A 154 2.30 7.09 0.03
N ASN A 155 2.49 6.23 -0.95
CA ASN A 155 3.26 5.00 -0.81
C ASN A 155 4.74 5.27 -0.48
N GLU A 156 5.37 6.29 -1.09
CA GLU A 156 6.74 6.66 -0.72
C GLU A 156 6.82 7.18 0.73
N LEU A 157 5.85 7.96 1.19
CA LEU A 157 5.79 8.37 2.58
C LEU A 157 5.66 7.17 3.53
N ASN A 158 4.72 6.26 3.27
CA ASN A 158 4.51 5.06 4.09
C ASN A 158 5.75 4.16 4.12
N LYS A 159 6.41 3.98 2.99
CA LYS A 159 7.65 3.21 2.89
C LYS A 159 8.77 3.79 3.78
N GLU A 160 8.96 5.11 3.76
CA GLU A 160 9.97 5.74 4.60
C GLU A 160 9.59 5.71 6.09
N LEU A 161 8.30 5.85 6.43
CA LEU A 161 7.81 5.63 7.80
C LEU A 161 8.06 4.20 8.28
N TYR A 162 7.75 3.19 7.44
CA TYR A 162 8.01 1.80 7.77
C TYR A 162 9.51 1.55 8.02
N ARG A 163 10.38 2.01 7.13
CA ARG A 163 11.83 1.89 7.26
C ARG A 163 12.37 2.54 8.52
N LYS A 164 11.83 3.71 8.88
CA LYS A 164 12.31 4.48 10.04
C LYS A 164 11.87 3.91 11.36
N PHE A 165 10.62 3.42 11.47
CA PHE A 165 10.03 3.10 12.76
C PHE A 165 9.87 1.59 13.02
N PHE A 166 9.89 0.76 11.98
CA PHE A 166 9.59 -0.66 12.10
C PHE A 166 10.75 -1.58 11.68
N MET A 167 11.68 -1.10 10.87
CA MET A 167 12.86 -1.87 10.49
C MET A 167 14.02 -1.59 11.45
N ASN A 168 14.75 -2.63 11.83
CA ASN A 168 16.01 -2.45 12.56
C ASN A 168 17.14 -2.04 11.59
N ARG A 169 18.27 -1.55 12.14
CA ARG A 169 19.38 -1.04 11.33
C ARG A 169 20.00 -2.11 10.42
N ASN A 170 20.09 -3.36 10.90
CA ASN A 170 20.71 -4.43 10.14
C ASN A 170 19.84 -4.85 8.94
N GLU A 171 18.51 -4.93 9.15
CA GLU A 171 17.55 -5.20 8.07
C GLU A 171 17.57 -4.09 7.02
N LEU A 172 17.55 -2.82 7.47
CA LEU A 172 17.61 -1.68 6.55
C LEU A 172 18.92 -1.68 5.76
N GLN A 173 20.05 -1.97 6.41
CA GLN A 173 21.34 -2.05 5.74
C GLN A 173 21.38 -3.22 4.76
N ALA A 174 20.91 -4.40 5.16
CA ALA A 174 20.83 -5.57 4.27
C ALA A 174 19.96 -5.31 3.03
N CYS A 175 18.85 -4.55 3.17
CA CYS A 175 18.04 -4.11 2.03
C CYS A 175 18.81 -3.13 1.12
N LYS A 176 19.54 -2.18 1.70
CA LYS A 176 20.35 -1.20 0.93
C LYS A 176 21.48 -1.87 0.18
N ASP A 177 22.12 -2.85 0.79
CA ASP A 177 23.23 -3.61 0.21
C ASP A 177 22.76 -4.70 -0.79
N GLY A 178 21.43 -4.90 -0.91
CA GLY A 178 20.85 -5.85 -1.84
C GLY A 178 20.88 -7.32 -1.39
N TYR A 179 21.18 -7.60 -0.12
CA TYR A 179 21.15 -8.96 0.42
C TYR A 179 19.73 -9.51 0.61
N ILE A 180 18.77 -8.62 0.96
CA ILE A 180 17.36 -8.97 1.08
C ILE A 180 16.48 -7.94 0.37
N TYR A 181 15.36 -8.42 -0.16
CA TYR A 181 14.31 -7.58 -0.71
C TYR A 181 13.01 -7.82 0.06
N ILE A 182 12.46 -6.77 0.64
CA ILE A 182 11.16 -6.81 1.32
C ILE A 182 10.14 -6.20 0.38
N HIS A 183 9.23 -7.05 -0.13
CA HIS A 183 8.16 -6.64 -1.03
C HIS A 183 7.13 -5.76 -0.32
N ASP A 184 6.56 -4.80 -1.03
CA ASP A 184 5.44 -3.96 -0.59
C ASP A 184 5.67 -3.25 0.76
N GLN A 185 6.84 -2.67 0.98
CA GLN A 185 7.17 -1.96 2.21
C GLN A 185 6.18 -0.86 2.57
N SER A 186 5.58 -0.20 1.56
CA SER A 186 4.58 0.84 1.74
C SER A 186 3.22 0.35 2.25
N ALA A 187 2.95 -0.97 2.12
CA ALA A 187 1.70 -1.60 2.56
C ALA A 187 1.77 -2.21 3.97
N ARG A 188 2.94 -2.14 4.63
CA ARG A 188 3.17 -2.86 5.89
C ARG A 188 2.53 -2.22 7.12
N LEU A 189 2.08 -0.97 7.04
CA LEU A 189 1.57 -0.25 8.22
C LEU A 189 0.09 -0.52 8.47
N ASP A 190 -0.77 -0.43 7.45
CA ASP A 190 -2.21 -0.30 7.66
C ASP A 190 -3.07 -1.13 6.71
N THR A 191 -2.48 -1.89 5.77
CA THR A 191 -3.26 -2.54 4.73
C THR A 191 -3.09 -4.05 4.71
N MET A 192 -4.19 -4.75 4.40
CA MET A 192 -4.14 -6.12 3.94
C MET A 192 -3.44 -6.15 2.57
N ASN A 193 -2.43 -7.01 2.43
CA ASN A 193 -1.69 -7.06 1.16
C ASN A 193 -2.46 -7.86 0.11
N CYS A 194 -2.61 -9.16 0.28
CA CYS A 194 -3.27 -10.06 -0.67
C CYS A 194 -4.29 -10.95 0.05
N CYS A 195 -5.32 -11.39 -0.67
CA CYS A 195 -6.27 -12.36 -0.10
C CYS A 195 -6.77 -13.36 -1.14
N LEU A 196 -7.15 -14.54 -0.65
CA LEU A 196 -8.09 -15.45 -1.29
C LEU A 196 -9.48 -15.08 -0.76
N PHE A 197 -10.42 -14.79 -1.65
CA PHE A 197 -11.71 -14.29 -1.26
C PHE A 197 -12.83 -15.21 -1.72
N ASP A 198 -13.59 -15.74 -0.78
CA ASP A 198 -14.71 -16.62 -1.06
C ASP A 198 -15.95 -15.81 -1.48
N VAL A 199 -15.98 -15.43 -2.75
CA VAL A 199 -17.12 -14.72 -3.35
C VAL A 199 -18.39 -15.55 -3.29
N GLY A 200 -18.29 -16.88 -3.37
CA GLY A 200 -19.44 -17.77 -3.33
C GLY A 200 -20.22 -17.66 -2.02
N ASN A 201 -19.53 -17.65 -0.90
CA ASN A 201 -20.16 -17.44 0.41
C ASN A 201 -20.77 -16.05 0.57
N VAL A 202 -20.17 -15.03 -0.03
CA VAL A 202 -20.70 -13.65 0.02
C VAL A 202 -21.97 -13.52 -0.81
N LEU A 203 -22.01 -14.12 -2.00
CA LEU A 203 -23.18 -14.07 -2.88
C LEU A 203 -24.39 -14.81 -2.28
N LYS A 204 -24.12 -15.93 -1.59
CA LYS A 204 -25.17 -16.80 -1.04
C LYS A 204 -25.92 -16.13 0.12
N GLY A 205 -27.24 -15.99 -0.04
CA GLY A 205 -28.10 -15.37 0.97
C GLY A 205 -28.12 -13.84 1.00
N GLY A 206 -27.28 -13.20 0.20
CA GLY A 206 -27.13 -11.74 0.16
C GLY A 206 -26.17 -11.20 1.23
N PHE A 207 -25.81 -9.93 1.12
CA PHE A 207 -24.84 -9.28 1.99
C PHE A 207 -25.01 -7.75 1.99
N GLU A 208 -24.42 -7.08 2.98
CA GLU A 208 -24.35 -5.62 3.03
C GLU A 208 -22.96 -5.16 2.54
N MET A 209 -22.95 -4.16 1.66
CA MET A 209 -21.71 -3.50 1.21
C MET A 209 -21.94 -1.99 1.17
N GLY A 210 -21.15 -1.26 1.93
CA GLY A 210 -21.37 0.16 2.16
C GLY A 210 -22.68 0.37 2.93
N ASN A 211 -23.63 1.08 2.32
CA ASN A 211 -24.95 1.35 2.92
C ASN A 211 -26.10 0.64 2.19
N VAL A 212 -25.78 -0.40 1.40
CA VAL A 212 -26.75 -1.07 0.53
C VAL A 212 -26.72 -2.58 0.78
N TRP A 213 -27.92 -3.16 0.93
CA TRP A 213 -28.10 -4.60 0.96
C TRP A 213 -28.18 -5.15 -0.46
N TYR A 214 -27.30 -6.08 -0.80
CA TYR A 214 -27.33 -6.88 -2.03
C TYR A 214 -28.05 -8.18 -1.78
N ASN A 215 -29.16 -8.40 -2.49
CA ASN A 215 -29.82 -9.70 -2.45
C ASN A 215 -29.02 -10.75 -3.23
N GLU A 216 -29.18 -12.01 -2.85
CA GLU A 216 -28.61 -13.12 -3.62
C GLU A 216 -29.08 -13.03 -5.08
N PRO A 217 -28.15 -13.12 -6.07
CA PRO A 217 -28.49 -13.11 -7.48
C PRO A 217 -29.46 -14.23 -7.87
N LYS A 218 -30.38 -13.92 -8.77
CA LYS A 218 -31.35 -14.88 -9.30
C LYS A 218 -31.01 -15.40 -10.70
N THR A 219 -30.05 -14.73 -11.36
CA THR A 219 -29.58 -15.03 -12.71
C THR A 219 -28.07 -14.92 -12.78
N LEU A 220 -27.48 -15.49 -13.80
CA LEU A 220 -26.02 -15.48 -13.98
C LEU A 220 -25.50 -14.07 -14.32
N ASP A 221 -26.20 -13.31 -15.15
CA ASP A 221 -25.83 -11.93 -15.51
C ASP A 221 -25.77 -11.04 -14.26
N THR A 222 -26.77 -11.14 -13.39
CA THR A 222 -26.79 -10.43 -12.10
C THR A 222 -25.65 -10.92 -11.18
N ALA A 223 -25.33 -12.22 -11.19
CA ALA A 223 -24.20 -12.73 -10.40
C ALA A 223 -22.87 -12.16 -10.88
N PHE A 224 -22.66 -12.02 -12.19
CA PHE A 224 -21.48 -11.34 -12.74
C PHE A 224 -21.40 -9.87 -12.33
N ASP A 225 -22.50 -9.14 -12.38
CA ASP A 225 -22.51 -7.72 -11.99
C ASP A 225 -22.18 -7.54 -10.52
N VAL A 226 -22.84 -8.29 -9.64
CA VAL A 226 -22.59 -8.24 -8.19
C VAL A 226 -21.17 -8.70 -7.85
N MET A 227 -20.67 -9.77 -8.49
CA MET A 227 -19.27 -10.20 -8.35
C MET A 227 -18.30 -9.10 -8.75
N GLY A 228 -18.59 -8.37 -9.83
CA GLY A 228 -17.79 -7.22 -10.27
C GLY A 228 -17.75 -6.12 -9.22
N ASP A 229 -18.86 -5.79 -8.59
CA ASP A 229 -18.95 -4.79 -7.54
C ASP A 229 -18.17 -5.21 -6.28
N ILE A 230 -18.29 -6.48 -5.86
CA ILE A 230 -17.52 -7.05 -4.75
C ILE A 230 -16.02 -6.92 -5.03
N VAL A 231 -15.59 -7.36 -6.21
CA VAL A 231 -14.18 -7.33 -6.61
C VAL A 231 -13.63 -5.92 -6.61
N LEU A 232 -14.33 -4.95 -7.21
CA LEU A 232 -13.89 -3.56 -7.25
C LEU A 232 -13.83 -2.93 -5.86
N SER A 233 -14.84 -3.18 -5.02
CA SER A 233 -14.88 -2.66 -3.66
C SER A 233 -13.78 -3.25 -2.78
N THR A 234 -13.58 -4.57 -2.83
CA THR A 234 -12.56 -5.26 -2.04
C THR A 234 -11.15 -4.89 -2.49
N ALA A 235 -10.89 -4.87 -3.80
CA ALA A 235 -9.60 -4.47 -4.34
C ALA A 235 -9.21 -3.04 -3.97
N ALA A 236 -10.19 -2.14 -3.79
CA ALA A 236 -9.94 -0.78 -3.32
C ALA A 236 -9.51 -0.71 -1.85
N GLN A 237 -9.77 -1.76 -1.05
CA GLN A 237 -9.47 -1.83 0.39
C GLN A 237 -8.14 -2.54 0.70
N GLN A 238 -7.47 -3.11 -0.29
CA GLN A 238 -6.23 -3.84 -0.11
C GLN A 238 -5.14 -3.35 -1.06
N TYR A 239 -3.89 -3.65 -0.73
CA TYR A 239 -2.74 -3.18 -1.52
C TYR A 239 -2.43 -4.09 -2.71
N GLY A 240 -2.47 -5.40 -2.52
CA GLY A 240 -2.01 -6.40 -3.49
C GLY A 240 -3.14 -7.17 -4.16
N GLY A 241 -2.85 -8.43 -4.51
CA GLY A 241 -3.73 -9.27 -5.33
C GLY A 241 -4.97 -9.76 -4.60
N PHE A 242 -6.05 -9.86 -5.35
CA PHE A 242 -7.33 -10.42 -4.94
C PHE A 242 -7.61 -11.66 -5.80
N THR A 243 -7.80 -12.81 -5.18
CA THR A 243 -8.05 -14.07 -5.91
C THR A 243 -9.43 -14.61 -5.61
N VAL A 244 -10.20 -14.89 -6.67
CA VAL A 244 -11.45 -15.64 -6.62
C VAL A 244 -11.16 -17.10 -6.99
N PRO A 245 -11.13 -18.01 -6.02
CA PRO A 245 -10.87 -19.42 -6.30
C PRO A 245 -12.07 -20.10 -6.95
N GLU A 246 -11.81 -21.04 -7.87
CA GLU A 246 -12.80 -21.92 -8.50
C GLU A 246 -14.07 -21.19 -8.99
N VAL A 247 -13.85 -20.15 -9.78
CA VAL A 247 -14.93 -19.24 -10.22
C VAL A 247 -16.00 -19.95 -11.05
N ASP A 248 -15.65 -21.02 -11.74
CA ASP A 248 -16.54 -21.90 -12.46
C ASP A 248 -17.58 -22.55 -11.54
N LYS A 249 -17.15 -23.09 -10.40
CA LYS A 249 -18.05 -23.68 -9.40
C LYS A 249 -18.91 -22.63 -8.68
N ILE A 250 -18.33 -21.45 -8.42
CA ILE A 250 -19.06 -20.34 -7.77
C ILE A 250 -20.22 -19.85 -8.63
N LEU A 251 -20.03 -19.72 -9.94
CA LEU A 251 -21.04 -19.17 -10.84
C LEU A 251 -22.03 -20.21 -11.39
N ALA A 252 -21.69 -21.50 -11.40
CA ALA A 252 -22.55 -22.57 -11.94
C ALA A 252 -23.95 -22.62 -11.32
N PRO A 253 -24.18 -22.45 -10.01
CA PRO A 253 -25.53 -22.39 -9.45
C PRO A 253 -26.39 -21.27 -10.04
N TYR A 254 -25.79 -20.14 -10.39
CA TYR A 254 -26.48 -19.00 -10.99
C TYR A 254 -26.78 -19.25 -12.47
N ALA A 255 -25.88 -19.93 -13.17
CA ALA A 255 -26.11 -20.42 -14.52
C ALA A 255 -27.30 -21.40 -14.57
N GLN A 256 -27.41 -22.30 -13.59
CA GLN A 256 -28.56 -23.19 -13.45
C GLN A 256 -29.86 -22.40 -13.22
N LYS A 257 -29.84 -21.37 -12.35
CA LYS A 257 -31.02 -20.51 -12.14
C LYS A 257 -31.45 -19.78 -13.43
N SER A 258 -30.49 -19.24 -14.20
CA SER A 258 -30.77 -18.63 -15.50
C SER A 258 -31.35 -19.64 -16.49
N TYR A 259 -30.79 -20.85 -16.56
CA TYR A 259 -31.30 -21.93 -17.41
C TYR A 259 -32.76 -22.27 -17.08
N ASP A 260 -33.07 -22.51 -15.81
CA ASP A 260 -34.43 -22.82 -15.35
C ASP A 260 -35.40 -21.67 -15.65
N TYR A 261 -34.94 -20.44 -15.53
CA TYR A 261 -35.71 -19.25 -15.89
C TYR A 261 -36.04 -19.25 -17.40
N TYR A 262 -35.05 -19.41 -18.27
CA TYR A 262 -35.24 -19.37 -19.72
C TYR A 262 -36.06 -20.53 -20.28
N VAL A 263 -35.95 -21.72 -19.71
CA VAL A 263 -36.82 -22.83 -20.04
C VAL A 263 -38.28 -22.47 -19.75
N LYS A 264 -38.56 -21.96 -18.55
CA LYS A 264 -39.91 -21.54 -18.16
C LYS A 264 -40.42 -20.39 -19.01
N GLU A 265 -39.56 -19.40 -19.30
CA GLU A 265 -39.90 -18.26 -20.14
C GLU A 265 -40.31 -18.70 -21.56
N PHE A 266 -39.52 -19.60 -22.20
CA PHE A 266 -39.81 -20.10 -23.53
C PHE A 266 -41.16 -20.83 -23.56
N LEU A 267 -41.36 -21.75 -22.63
CA LEU A 267 -42.58 -22.56 -22.55
C LEU A 267 -43.85 -21.73 -22.28
N LYS A 268 -43.72 -20.63 -21.53
CA LYS A 268 -44.84 -19.74 -21.23
C LYS A 268 -45.45 -19.07 -22.49
N TYR A 269 -44.63 -18.88 -23.53
CA TYR A 269 -45.05 -18.23 -24.77
C TYR A 269 -45.17 -19.20 -25.94
N THR A 270 -45.04 -20.49 -25.71
CA THR A 270 -45.08 -21.58 -26.68
C THR A 270 -46.44 -22.30 -26.61
N ASP A 271 -46.96 -22.74 -27.74
CA ASP A 271 -48.17 -23.54 -27.77
C ASP A 271 -47.96 -24.88 -27.04
N ALA A 272 -48.79 -25.13 -26.03
CA ALA A 272 -48.69 -26.33 -25.21
C ALA A 272 -48.92 -27.65 -26.00
N SER A 273 -49.48 -27.59 -27.18
CA SER A 273 -49.66 -28.74 -28.07
C SER A 273 -48.45 -29.07 -28.93
N TRP A 274 -47.40 -28.23 -28.92
CA TRP A 274 -46.24 -28.48 -29.75
C TRP A 274 -45.31 -29.55 -29.13
N GLU A 275 -45.23 -30.73 -29.77
CA GLU A 275 -44.45 -31.87 -29.30
C GLU A 275 -42.94 -31.59 -29.15
N GLY A 276 -42.40 -30.64 -29.92
CA GLY A 276 -40.98 -30.22 -29.84
C GLY A 276 -40.67 -29.09 -28.85
N ALA A 277 -41.69 -28.57 -28.14
CA ALA A 277 -41.54 -27.36 -27.31
C ALA A 277 -40.47 -27.52 -26.23
N GLN A 278 -40.43 -28.66 -25.55
CA GLN A 278 -39.47 -28.88 -24.46
C GLN A 278 -38.02 -28.94 -24.95
N GLU A 279 -37.76 -29.61 -26.06
CA GLU A 279 -36.42 -29.70 -26.65
C GLU A 279 -35.92 -28.31 -27.11
N LYS A 280 -36.79 -27.54 -27.75
CA LYS A 280 -36.46 -26.16 -28.16
C LYS A 280 -36.30 -25.22 -27.00
N ALA A 281 -37.03 -25.40 -25.91
CA ALA A 281 -36.81 -24.62 -24.68
C ALA A 281 -35.44 -24.87 -24.07
N ILE A 282 -34.97 -26.11 -24.09
CA ILE A 282 -33.63 -26.49 -23.61
C ILE A 282 -32.54 -25.83 -24.48
N GLU A 283 -32.61 -25.98 -25.82
CA GLU A 283 -31.68 -25.34 -26.74
C GLU A 283 -31.63 -23.80 -26.53
N TYR A 284 -32.82 -23.20 -26.47
CA TYR A 284 -32.94 -21.73 -26.23
C TYR A 284 -32.27 -21.32 -24.91
N ALA A 285 -32.55 -22.07 -23.84
CA ALA A 285 -31.99 -21.75 -22.52
C ALA A 285 -30.46 -21.90 -22.49
N ILE A 286 -29.90 -22.94 -23.10
CA ILE A 286 -28.46 -23.15 -23.23
C ILE A 286 -27.80 -21.98 -23.97
N ASP A 287 -28.36 -21.58 -25.10
CA ASP A 287 -27.84 -20.44 -25.89
C ASP A 287 -27.88 -19.11 -25.09
N LYS A 288 -28.94 -18.89 -24.32
CA LYS A 288 -29.07 -17.72 -23.46
C LYS A 288 -28.03 -17.71 -22.33
N VAL A 289 -27.87 -18.83 -21.64
CA VAL A 289 -26.86 -18.92 -20.56
C VAL A 289 -25.44 -18.76 -21.11
N ARG A 290 -25.14 -19.35 -22.27
CA ARG A 290 -23.84 -19.14 -22.93
C ARG A 290 -23.62 -17.67 -23.23
N ARG A 291 -24.62 -16.97 -23.75
CA ARG A 291 -24.54 -15.54 -24.01
C ARG A 291 -24.33 -14.73 -22.70
N GLU A 292 -24.98 -15.10 -21.61
CA GLU A 292 -24.74 -14.47 -20.29
C GLU A 292 -23.31 -14.70 -19.82
N CYS A 293 -22.73 -15.90 -20.00
CA CYS A 293 -21.33 -16.17 -19.70
C CYS A 293 -20.40 -15.24 -20.49
N ASP A 294 -20.56 -15.18 -21.82
CA ASP A 294 -19.67 -14.38 -22.68
C ASP A 294 -19.77 -12.88 -22.38
N GLN A 295 -20.98 -12.37 -22.18
CA GLN A 295 -21.20 -10.97 -21.84
C GLN A 295 -20.73 -10.65 -20.41
N GLY A 296 -20.95 -11.56 -19.47
CA GLY A 296 -20.50 -11.42 -18.09
C GLY A 296 -18.99 -11.33 -18.00
N TRP A 297 -18.27 -12.26 -18.64
CA TRP A 297 -16.81 -12.21 -18.68
C TRP A 297 -16.27 -10.98 -19.40
N GLN A 298 -16.86 -10.60 -20.53
CA GLN A 298 -16.50 -9.35 -21.19
C GLN A 298 -16.70 -8.15 -20.28
N GLY A 299 -17.80 -8.11 -19.53
CA GLY A 299 -18.09 -7.03 -18.57
C GLY A 299 -17.07 -7.00 -17.42
N ILE A 300 -16.68 -8.16 -16.88
CA ILE A 300 -15.62 -8.26 -15.87
C ILE A 300 -14.28 -7.77 -16.42
N GLU A 301 -13.87 -8.21 -17.60
CA GLU A 301 -12.62 -7.74 -18.23
C GLU A 301 -12.62 -6.22 -18.43
N TYR A 302 -13.74 -5.64 -18.87
CA TYR A 302 -13.85 -4.18 -18.96
C TYR A 302 -13.70 -3.51 -17.60
N LYS A 303 -14.41 -3.98 -16.58
CA LYS A 303 -14.33 -3.43 -15.21
C LYS A 303 -12.89 -3.47 -14.68
N LEU A 304 -12.19 -4.59 -14.88
CA LEU A 304 -10.83 -4.78 -14.33
C LEU A 304 -9.73 -4.01 -15.08
N ASN A 305 -9.95 -3.66 -16.35
CA ASN A 305 -8.93 -3.01 -17.19
C ASN A 305 -9.23 -1.55 -17.52
N THR A 306 -10.36 -1.00 -17.06
CA THR A 306 -10.77 0.38 -17.37
C THR A 306 -11.19 1.19 -16.16
N VAL A 307 -11.69 0.55 -15.10
CA VAL A 307 -12.17 1.24 -13.89
C VAL A 307 -11.08 1.17 -12.83
N GLY A 308 -10.29 2.23 -12.75
CA GLY A 308 -9.32 2.39 -11.67
C GLY A 308 -10.01 2.60 -10.33
N SER A 309 -9.38 2.12 -9.24
CA SER A 309 -9.79 2.42 -7.88
C SER A 309 -9.55 3.90 -7.54
N SER A 310 -10.04 4.35 -6.38
CA SER A 310 -9.72 5.68 -5.86
C SER A 310 -8.22 5.90 -5.61
N ARG A 311 -7.44 4.80 -5.55
CA ARG A 311 -5.96 4.82 -5.49
C ARG A 311 -5.31 5.00 -6.86
N GLY A 312 -6.08 4.85 -7.97
CA GLY A 312 -5.60 5.03 -9.33
C GLY A 312 -4.91 3.81 -9.93
N ASP A 313 -4.99 2.66 -9.30
CA ASP A 313 -4.56 1.37 -9.83
C ASP A 313 -5.76 0.56 -10.34
N TYR A 314 -5.51 -0.30 -11.32
CA TYR A 314 -6.48 -1.29 -11.75
C TYR A 314 -6.50 -2.46 -10.77
N PRO A 315 -7.67 -3.07 -10.50
CA PRO A 315 -7.77 -4.21 -9.60
C PRO A 315 -6.86 -5.35 -10.04
N PHE A 316 -5.93 -5.75 -9.17
CA PHE A 316 -5.04 -6.88 -9.43
C PHE A 316 -5.74 -8.20 -9.07
N VAL A 317 -6.57 -8.67 -10.01
CA VAL A 317 -7.46 -9.82 -9.79
C VAL A 317 -6.93 -11.06 -10.47
N THR A 318 -6.97 -12.16 -9.74
CA THR A 318 -6.74 -13.52 -10.24
C THR A 318 -8.02 -14.34 -10.08
N VAL A 319 -8.34 -15.16 -11.04
CA VAL A 319 -9.38 -16.17 -10.94
C VAL A 319 -8.78 -17.55 -11.16
N THR A 320 -9.25 -18.56 -10.43
CA THR A 320 -8.89 -19.95 -10.74
C THR A 320 -10.08 -20.70 -11.31
N LEU A 321 -9.82 -21.63 -12.21
CA LEU A 321 -10.82 -22.45 -12.89
C LEU A 321 -10.24 -23.82 -13.27
N GLY A 322 -11.06 -24.69 -13.81
CA GLY A 322 -10.63 -25.94 -14.43
C GLY A 322 -11.17 -27.19 -13.73
N LEU A 323 -11.44 -27.15 -12.43
CA LEU A 323 -11.89 -28.33 -11.68
C LEU A 323 -13.41 -28.59 -11.79
N GLY A 324 -14.14 -27.74 -12.46
CA GLY A 324 -15.56 -27.90 -12.71
C GLY A 324 -15.82 -28.96 -13.81
N THR A 325 -16.73 -29.92 -13.54
CA THR A 325 -17.04 -31.04 -14.45
C THR A 325 -18.47 -31.03 -14.95
N SER A 326 -19.36 -30.27 -14.31
CA SER A 326 -20.74 -30.12 -14.78
C SER A 326 -20.82 -29.27 -16.06
N MET A 327 -21.94 -29.38 -16.79
CA MET A 327 -22.14 -28.62 -18.03
C MET A 327 -21.95 -27.12 -17.85
N PHE A 328 -22.46 -26.51 -16.78
CA PHE A 328 -22.35 -25.08 -16.57
C PHE A 328 -20.97 -24.65 -16.04
N GLU A 329 -20.32 -25.47 -15.22
CA GLU A 329 -18.94 -25.19 -14.77
C GLU A 329 -18.00 -25.19 -15.98
N LYS A 330 -18.09 -26.16 -16.87
CA LYS A 330 -17.30 -26.22 -18.11
C LYS A 330 -17.63 -25.03 -19.02
N MET A 331 -18.92 -24.71 -19.19
CA MET A 331 -19.35 -23.57 -20.00
C MET A 331 -18.75 -22.25 -19.51
N ILE A 332 -18.76 -22.00 -18.20
CA ILE A 332 -18.20 -20.78 -17.58
C ILE A 332 -16.69 -20.72 -17.81
N SER A 333 -15.96 -21.83 -17.61
CA SER A 333 -14.52 -21.92 -17.84
C SER A 333 -14.15 -21.67 -19.30
N ILE A 334 -14.82 -22.35 -20.24
CA ILE A 334 -14.56 -22.22 -21.68
C ILE A 334 -14.87 -20.80 -22.14
N SER A 335 -16.00 -20.22 -21.71
CA SER A 335 -16.37 -18.84 -22.05
C SER A 335 -15.32 -17.83 -21.58
N LEU A 336 -14.80 -17.94 -20.33
CA LEU A 336 -13.73 -17.06 -19.87
C LEU A 336 -12.49 -17.17 -20.77
N LEU A 337 -12.04 -18.39 -21.04
CA LEU A 337 -10.85 -18.64 -21.86
C LEU A 337 -11.00 -18.10 -23.28
N GLU A 338 -12.20 -18.27 -23.89
CA GLU A 338 -12.49 -17.75 -25.22
C GLU A 338 -12.58 -16.20 -25.25
N VAL A 339 -13.26 -15.59 -24.29
CA VAL A 339 -13.37 -14.14 -24.17
C VAL A 339 -11.98 -13.52 -23.99
N HIS A 340 -11.18 -14.08 -23.09
CA HIS A 340 -9.81 -13.64 -22.83
C HIS A 340 -8.89 -13.78 -24.05
N LYS A 341 -8.95 -14.94 -24.73
CA LYS A 341 -8.22 -15.22 -25.97
C LYS A 341 -8.54 -14.19 -27.07
N ASN A 342 -9.80 -13.81 -27.18
CA ASN A 342 -10.26 -12.87 -28.21
C ASN A 342 -9.91 -11.41 -27.89
N GLY A 343 -9.61 -11.10 -26.62
CA GLY A 343 -9.27 -9.77 -26.15
C GLY A 343 -10.41 -8.76 -26.25
N GLN A 344 -10.15 -7.53 -25.84
CA GLN A 344 -11.12 -6.46 -25.77
C GLN A 344 -10.77 -5.29 -26.69
N GLY A 345 -11.77 -4.51 -27.07
CA GLY A 345 -11.60 -3.31 -27.88
C GLY A 345 -12.53 -3.21 -29.10
N LYS A 346 -12.23 -2.26 -29.98
CA LYS A 346 -13.01 -2.02 -31.19
C LYS A 346 -12.94 -3.24 -32.12
N LYS A 347 -14.06 -3.55 -32.77
CA LYS A 347 -14.13 -4.64 -33.78
C LYS A 347 -12.99 -4.48 -34.81
N GLY A 348 -12.24 -5.54 -35.04
CA GLY A 348 -11.05 -5.55 -35.91
C GLY A 348 -9.76 -5.01 -35.28
N HIS A 349 -9.81 -4.50 -34.06
CA HIS A 349 -8.67 -3.96 -33.31
C HIS A 349 -8.68 -4.40 -31.83
N LYS A 350 -9.16 -5.60 -31.56
CA LYS A 350 -9.13 -6.16 -30.23
C LYS A 350 -7.69 -6.44 -29.79
N LYS A 351 -7.41 -6.22 -28.51
CA LYS A 351 -6.11 -6.46 -27.88
C LYS A 351 -6.28 -7.35 -26.66
N PRO A 352 -5.28 -8.17 -26.33
CA PRO A 352 -5.25 -8.87 -25.06
C PRO A 352 -5.36 -7.88 -23.90
N VAL A 353 -6.07 -8.27 -22.86
CA VAL A 353 -6.17 -7.53 -21.59
C VAL A 353 -5.33 -8.20 -20.51
N LEU A 354 -4.99 -7.46 -19.47
CA LEU A 354 -4.10 -7.96 -18.41
C LEU A 354 -4.88 -8.71 -17.32
N PHE A 355 -6.09 -8.24 -17.01
CA PHE A 355 -6.90 -8.78 -15.92
C PHE A 355 -8.25 -9.32 -16.41
N PRO A 356 -8.78 -10.37 -15.74
CA PRO A 356 -8.17 -11.09 -14.63
C PRO A 356 -6.94 -11.89 -15.07
N LYS A 357 -5.99 -12.12 -14.16
CA LYS A 357 -5.06 -13.23 -14.30
C LYS A 357 -5.84 -14.52 -14.16
N ILE A 358 -5.51 -15.50 -14.99
CA ILE A 358 -6.21 -16.78 -15.01
C ILE A 358 -5.23 -17.87 -14.58
N VAL A 359 -5.59 -18.66 -13.58
CA VAL A 359 -4.84 -19.86 -13.18
C VAL A 359 -5.69 -21.08 -13.47
N PHE A 360 -5.19 -21.95 -14.32
CA PHE A 360 -5.82 -23.23 -14.63
C PHE A 360 -5.34 -24.31 -13.67
N LEU A 361 -6.29 -24.90 -12.94
CA LEU A 361 -6.02 -25.99 -12.02
C LEU A 361 -6.07 -27.30 -12.81
N TYR A 362 -4.92 -27.84 -13.17
CA TYR A 362 -4.83 -29.06 -13.95
C TYR A 362 -4.83 -30.31 -13.06
N ASP A 363 -5.74 -31.22 -13.34
CA ASP A 363 -5.76 -32.57 -12.77
C ASP A 363 -5.84 -33.59 -13.91
N LYS A 364 -4.86 -34.49 -13.99
CA LYS A 364 -4.76 -35.50 -15.04
C LYS A 364 -6.01 -36.41 -15.12
N ALA A 365 -6.68 -36.66 -14.00
CA ALA A 365 -7.85 -37.52 -13.96
C ALA A 365 -9.05 -36.95 -14.72
N ILE A 366 -9.17 -35.63 -14.81
CA ILE A 366 -10.33 -34.98 -15.45
C ILE A 366 -9.97 -34.28 -16.77
N HIS A 367 -8.70 -33.95 -16.97
CA HIS A 367 -8.22 -33.19 -18.14
C HIS A 367 -7.37 -34.04 -19.11
N GLY A 368 -6.98 -35.26 -18.72
CA GLY A 368 -6.23 -36.16 -19.58
C GLY A 368 -7.09 -36.70 -20.74
N GLU A 369 -6.47 -37.43 -21.65
CA GLU A 369 -7.12 -38.02 -22.83
C GLU A 369 -8.40 -38.81 -22.43
N GLY A 370 -9.54 -38.43 -22.98
CA GLY A 370 -10.86 -38.98 -22.64
C GLY A 370 -11.42 -38.53 -21.30
N GLY A 371 -10.80 -37.55 -20.65
CA GLY A 371 -11.27 -36.98 -19.38
C GLY A 371 -12.53 -36.11 -19.54
N ILE A 372 -13.33 -36.05 -18.47
CA ILE A 372 -14.63 -35.34 -18.48
C ILE A 372 -14.55 -33.84 -18.80
N ALA A 373 -13.39 -33.22 -18.56
CA ALA A 373 -13.11 -31.80 -18.83
C ALA A 373 -11.91 -31.60 -19.78
N GLU A 374 -11.63 -32.58 -20.66
CA GLU A 374 -10.62 -32.44 -21.71
C GLU A 374 -10.89 -31.24 -22.61
N ASP A 375 -12.15 -30.97 -22.94
CA ASP A 375 -12.59 -29.79 -23.72
C ASP A 375 -12.21 -28.44 -23.05
N VAL A 376 -12.26 -28.38 -21.72
CA VAL A 376 -11.83 -27.18 -20.95
C VAL A 376 -10.31 -27.02 -21.03
N PHE A 377 -9.56 -28.12 -20.95
CA PHE A 377 -8.12 -28.13 -21.08
C PHE A 377 -7.68 -27.68 -22.48
N GLU A 378 -8.31 -28.18 -23.54
CA GLU A 378 -8.07 -27.76 -24.92
C GLU A 378 -8.32 -26.27 -25.12
N ALA A 379 -9.43 -25.74 -24.57
CA ALA A 379 -9.71 -24.31 -24.57
C ALA A 379 -8.62 -23.50 -23.85
N GLY A 380 -8.09 -24.02 -22.74
CA GLY A 380 -6.98 -23.43 -22.01
C GLY A 380 -5.68 -23.37 -22.84
N LEU A 381 -5.36 -24.47 -23.54
CA LEU A 381 -4.20 -24.52 -24.45
C LEU A 381 -4.34 -23.53 -25.61
N ASP A 382 -5.53 -23.45 -26.22
CA ASP A 382 -5.79 -22.51 -27.32
C ASP A 382 -5.69 -21.05 -26.82
N CYS A 383 -6.16 -20.75 -25.61
CA CYS A 383 -6.00 -19.45 -24.98
C CYS A 383 -4.51 -19.14 -24.77
N SER A 384 -3.72 -20.05 -24.17
CA SER A 384 -2.29 -19.88 -23.95
C SER A 384 -1.51 -19.67 -25.24
N SER A 385 -1.95 -20.25 -26.35
CA SER A 385 -1.31 -20.10 -27.66
C SER A 385 -1.34 -18.67 -28.20
N LYS A 386 -2.26 -17.82 -27.71
CA LYS A 386 -2.50 -16.44 -28.19
C LYS A 386 -2.27 -15.37 -27.14
N THR A 387 -2.31 -15.74 -25.88
CA THR A 387 -2.15 -14.83 -24.75
C THR A 387 -1.11 -15.39 -23.78
N MET A 388 -0.81 -14.68 -22.69
CA MET A 388 0.09 -15.19 -21.65
C MET A 388 -0.65 -16.03 -20.59
N TYR A 389 -1.97 -16.20 -20.71
CA TYR A 389 -2.82 -16.92 -19.77
C TYR A 389 -3.53 -18.08 -20.43
N PRO A 390 -3.96 -19.09 -19.61
CA PRO A 390 -3.81 -19.21 -18.16
C PRO A 390 -2.38 -19.58 -17.72
N ASP A 391 -2.02 -19.21 -16.47
CA ASP A 391 -0.94 -19.86 -15.73
C ASP A 391 -1.40 -21.26 -15.34
N TRP A 392 -0.51 -22.25 -15.38
CA TRP A 392 -0.84 -23.65 -15.16
C TRP A 392 -0.38 -24.10 -13.77
N LEU A 393 -1.31 -24.65 -12.98
CA LEU A 393 -1.03 -25.28 -11.70
C LEU A 393 -1.43 -26.74 -11.75
N SER A 394 -0.45 -27.65 -11.80
CA SER A 394 -0.69 -29.09 -11.73
C SER A 394 -0.98 -29.50 -10.29
N LEU A 395 -2.04 -30.25 -10.13
CA LEU A 395 -2.46 -30.85 -8.85
C LEU A 395 -2.06 -32.32 -8.74
N THR A 396 -1.47 -32.87 -9.79
CA THR A 396 -1.02 -34.27 -9.91
C THR A 396 0.43 -34.32 -10.33
#